data_4e656e9e470f2787bbb4f3ec1ef60892
#
_entry.id   4e656e9e470f2787bbb4f3ec1ef60892
#
_cell.length_a   1.000
_cell.length_b   1.000
_cell.length_c   1.000
_cell.angle_alpha   90.00
_cell.angle_beta   90.00
_cell.angle_gamma   90.00
#
_symmetry.space_group_name_H-M   'P 1'
#
loop_
_entity.id
_entity.type
_entity.pdbx_description
1 polymer ?
#
loop_
_entity_poly.entity_id
_entity_poly.type
_entity_poly.pdbx_seq_one_letter_code
_entity_poly.pdbx_strand_id
1 'polypeptide(L)'
;MKRVLAYLVLATTIVAACGGGGSGGTSASPTATGKQVQIGLVTDVGGLNDKSFNQAANTGRLNAEKDFGLKTSVIESKKQEDYVPNLTTFAQQNYDLVIAVGFLMQNAAWTVAKQFPNVKFAIIDGAPANAAGNTENLPNVANLFFKEQEAGYLVGVIAATMAKNKVGKATHNTLCSMGGIPIPPVDHYIAGYQDAITTIDPSATILNGYSNDFVDQQKGKEVGLNHISKNCDILFQVAGGSGLGYIAAAKEKGVYAIGVDVDQIDVAPGTVITSAMKRVDKAVYDTSNAVKSGSFKAGDNFFSATNDGIAYGKLDPVVPADAKAAADKALADIKSGAIKPKTDLTVK
;
A
#
# COMPACT_ATOMS: atom_id res chain seq x y z
N MET A 1 12.46 80.57 -22.89
CA MET A 1 12.23 81.63 -21.85
C MET A 1 12.37 80.90 -20.51
N LYS A 2 13.48 81.18 -19.82
CA LYS A 2 13.57 81.97 -18.57
C LYS A 2 12.66 81.35 -17.47
N ARG A 3 13.07 80.98 -16.26
CA ARG A 3 14.18 81.31 -15.32
C ARG A 3 13.90 80.39 -14.09
N VAL A 4 14.84 79.83 -13.41
CA VAL A 4 15.76 80.23 -12.34
C VAL A 4 15.24 79.71 -10.93
N LEU A 5 15.97 78.83 -10.33
CA LEU A 5 16.74 78.88 -9.04
C LEU A 5 15.96 79.21 -7.75
N ALA A 6 16.09 78.37 -6.75
CA ALA A 6 16.69 78.81 -5.48
C ALA A 6 16.93 77.64 -4.52
N TYR A 7 18.14 77.59 -4.01
CA TYR A 7 18.62 76.80 -2.89
C TYR A 7 18.05 77.27 -1.56
N LEU A 8 17.84 76.41 -0.59
CA LEU A 8 18.18 76.75 0.80
C LEU A 8 18.61 75.52 1.60
N VAL A 9 19.83 75.55 2.05
CA VAL A 9 20.46 74.69 3.07
C VAL A 9 20.15 75.31 4.43
N LEU A 10 19.80 74.49 5.44
CA LEU A 10 20.14 74.82 6.83
C LEU A 10 20.36 73.58 7.66
N ALA A 11 21.43 73.63 8.39
CA ALA A 11 22.03 72.55 9.16
C ALA A 11 21.62 72.57 10.63
N THR A 12 21.94 71.45 11.30
CA THR A 12 22.27 71.23 12.72
C THR A 12 21.20 71.40 13.78
N THR A 13 21.00 70.33 14.59
CA THR A 13 21.67 70.24 15.91
C THR A 13 21.52 68.83 16.52
N ILE A 14 22.60 68.32 17.09
CA ILE A 14 22.75 67.13 17.91
C ILE A 14 22.21 67.44 19.31
N VAL A 15 21.39 66.53 19.87
CA VAL A 15 21.24 66.40 21.31
C VAL A 15 21.35 64.91 21.68
N ALA A 16 22.39 64.57 22.38
CA ALA A 16 22.57 63.32 23.09
C ALA A 16 21.85 63.37 24.45
N ALA A 17 21.04 62.32 24.74
CA ALA A 17 20.60 62.06 26.08
C ALA A 17 20.62 60.55 26.33
N CYS A 18 21.44 60.12 27.24
CA CYS A 18 21.50 58.78 27.83
C CYS A 18 20.24 58.54 28.71
N GLY A 19 19.69 57.29 28.63
CA GLY A 19 18.70 56.84 29.60
C GLY A 19 18.30 55.36 29.29
N GLY A 20 18.72 54.44 30.15
CA GLY A 20 18.62 53.00 29.98
C GLY A 20 17.20 52.44 30.15
N GLY A 21 17.00 51.23 29.65
CA GLY A 21 15.79 50.41 29.82
C GLY A 21 15.78 49.26 28.86
N GLY A 22 16.15 48.07 29.27
CA GLY A 22 16.18 46.88 28.46
C GLY A 22 14.78 46.45 27.99
N SER A 23 14.69 46.03 26.75
CA SER A 23 13.65 45.16 26.24
C SER A 23 14.27 44.25 25.23
N GLY A 24 14.32 42.96 25.54
CA GLY A 24 14.82 41.91 24.68
C GLY A 24 14.03 41.85 23.36
N GLY A 25 14.65 42.35 22.31
CA GLY A 25 14.22 42.08 20.96
C GLY A 25 14.57 40.63 20.63
N THR A 26 13.59 39.77 20.70
CA THR A 26 13.67 38.44 20.05
C THR A 26 13.84 38.66 18.55
N SER A 27 15.07 38.58 18.08
CA SER A 27 15.37 38.40 16.68
C SER A 27 14.73 37.11 16.26
N ALA A 28 13.56 37.16 15.63
CA ALA A 28 13.05 36.05 14.85
C ALA A 28 14.07 35.80 13.74
N SER A 29 14.86 34.73 13.91
CA SER A 29 15.65 34.19 12.82
C SER A 29 14.71 33.99 11.63
N PRO A 30 15.06 34.42 10.41
CA PRO A 30 14.28 34.08 9.23
C PRO A 30 14.29 32.56 9.15
N THR A 31 13.10 31.97 9.32
CA THR A 31 12.86 30.56 9.02
C THR A 31 13.24 30.42 7.56
N ALA A 32 14.33 29.72 7.28
CA ALA A 32 14.73 29.40 5.91
C ALA A 32 13.53 28.65 5.29
N THR A 33 12.84 29.31 4.37
CA THR A 33 11.83 28.69 3.51
C THR A 33 12.57 27.75 2.56
N GLY A 34 13.01 26.60 3.10
CA GLY A 34 13.53 25.52 2.26
C GLY A 34 12.45 25.13 1.24
N LYS A 35 12.86 24.83 0.02
CA LYS A 35 11.96 24.32 -1.03
C LYS A 35 11.10 23.20 -0.42
N GLN A 36 9.79 23.37 -0.44
CA GLN A 36 8.86 22.34 0.05
C GLN A 36 8.99 21.09 -0.82
N VAL A 37 9.26 19.95 -0.19
CA VAL A 37 9.40 18.67 -0.89
C VAL A 37 8.08 18.30 -1.57
N GLN A 38 8.15 17.90 -2.83
CA GLN A 38 7.01 17.57 -3.67
C GLN A 38 6.98 16.06 -3.97
N ILE A 39 5.83 15.43 -3.77
CA ILE A 39 5.64 13.99 -4.00
C ILE A 39 4.44 13.75 -4.91
N GLY A 40 4.68 13.06 -6.02
CA GLY A 40 3.66 12.58 -6.93
C GLY A 40 3.37 11.11 -6.72
N LEU A 41 2.10 10.72 -6.72
CA LEU A 41 1.66 9.32 -6.67
C LEU A 41 0.85 9.02 -7.92
N VAL A 42 1.17 7.93 -8.61
CA VAL A 42 0.43 7.44 -9.78
C VAL A 42 -0.14 6.08 -9.44
N THR A 43 -1.47 5.95 -9.48
CA THR A 43 -2.14 4.66 -9.25
C THR A 43 -2.05 3.77 -10.49
N ASP A 44 -2.20 2.47 -10.28
CA ASP A 44 -2.53 1.57 -11.36
C ASP A 44 -4.02 1.71 -11.78
N VAL A 45 -4.49 0.79 -12.64
CA VAL A 45 -5.85 0.80 -13.19
C VAL A 45 -6.95 0.58 -12.14
N GLY A 46 -6.62 0.12 -10.93
CA GLY A 46 -7.58 -0.08 -9.83
C GLY A 46 -8.21 1.21 -9.33
N GLY A 47 -7.51 2.36 -9.49
CA GLY A 47 -7.99 3.67 -9.05
C GLY A 47 -8.11 3.82 -7.54
N LEU A 48 -8.41 5.03 -7.06
CA LEU A 48 -8.37 5.40 -5.64
C LEU A 48 -9.50 4.79 -4.77
N ASN A 49 -10.54 4.27 -5.40
CA ASN A 49 -11.73 3.77 -4.68
C ASN A 49 -11.80 2.24 -4.60
N ASP A 50 -10.67 1.55 -4.77
CA ASP A 50 -10.58 0.10 -4.74
C ASP A 50 -10.83 -0.52 -3.35
N LYS A 51 -10.91 0.32 -2.31
CA LYS A 51 -11.03 -0.08 -0.89
C LYS A 51 -9.91 -1.02 -0.44
N SER A 52 -8.74 -0.95 -1.09
CA SER A 52 -7.62 -1.86 -0.94
C SER A 52 -6.29 -1.15 -1.23
N PHE A 53 -5.56 -1.60 -2.20
CA PHE A 53 -4.18 -1.31 -2.55
C PHE A 53 -3.90 0.17 -2.88
N ASN A 54 -4.60 0.73 -3.87
CA ASN A 54 -4.40 2.12 -4.29
C ASN A 54 -4.91 3.10 -3.23
N GLN A 55 -6.04 2.78 -2.59
CA GLN A 55 -6.53 3.60 -1.48
C GLN A 55 -5.53 3.62 -0.31
N ALA A 56 -4.89 2.49 0.00
CA ALA A 56 -3.84 2.42 1.03
C ALA A 56 -2.64 3.30 0.67
N ALA A 57 -2.16 3.22 -0.58
CA ALA A 57 -1.06 4.07 -1.07
C ALA A 57 -1.39 5.56 -0.93
N ASN A 58 -2.59 5.96 -1.34
CA ASN A 58 -3.04 7.35 -1.21
C ASN A 58 -3.22 7.78 0.25
N THR A 59 -3.63 6.89 1.14
CA THR A 59 -3.69 7.17 2.58
C THR A 59 -2.30 7.48 3.14
N GLY A 60 -1.28 6.69 2.76
CA GLY A 60 0.11 6.96 3.12
C GLY A 60 0.61 8.31 2.62
N ARG A 61 0.27 8.68 1.37
CA ARG A 61 0.56 9.99 0.79
C ARG A 61 -0.07 11.13 1.59
N LEU A 62 -1.36 11.02 1.92
CA LEU A 62 -2.09 12.04 2.68
C LEU A 62 -1.55 12.20 4.11
N ASN A 63 -1.20 11.09 4.77
CA ASN A 63 -0.58 11.11 6.09
C ASN A 63 0.80 11.80 6.04
N ALA A 64 1.62 11.47 5.03
CA ALA A 64 2.91 12.11 4.84
C ALA A 64 2.79 13.63 4.54
N GLU A 65 1.81 14.02 3.73
CA GLU A 65 1.50 15.43 3.47
C GLU A 65 1.21 16.17 4.77
N LYS A 66 0.29 15.62 5.57
CA LYS A 66 -0.16 16.20 6.85
C LYS A 66 0.98 16.30 7.87
N ASP A 67 1.70 15.19 8.10
CA ASP A 67 2.63 15.09 9.23
C ASP A 67 3.98 15.72 8.92
N PHE A 68 4.37 15.75 7.65
CA PHE A 68 5.67 16.30 7.22
C PHE A 68 5.57 17.65 6.52
N GLY A 69 4.38 18.19 6.28
CA GLY A 69 4.19 19.45 5.56
C GLY A 69 4.65 19.39 4.12
N LEU A 70 4.46 18.22 3.45
CA LEU A 70 4.83 18.02 2.06
C LEU A 70 3.79 18.63 1.12
N LYS A 71 4.18 18.90 -0.12
CA LYS A 71 3.24 19.17 -1.20
C LYS A 71 3.05 17.88 -1.99
N THR A 72 1.84 17.33 -1.99
CA THR A 72 1.60 16.07 -2.68
C THR A 72 0.50 16.17 -3.71
N SER A 73 0.56 15.29 -4.72
CA SER A 73 -0.45 15.17 -5.78
C SER A 73 -0.61 13.71 -6.17
N VAL A 74 -1.77 13.37 -6.72
CA VAL A 74 -2.07 12.03 -7.23
C VAL A 74 -2.66 12.11 -8.63
N ILE A 75 -2.28 11.16 -9.49
CA ILE A 75 -2.88 10.93 -10.81
C ILE A 75 -3.37 9.48 -10.86
N GLU A 76 -4.65 9.30 -11.21
CA GLU A 76 -5.23 7.97 -11.44
C GLU A 76 -5.02 7.54 -12.89
N SER A 77 -4.49 6.33 -13.09
CA SER A 77 -4.44 5.71 -14.42
C SER A 77 -5.74 4.94 -14.68
N LYS A 78 -6.26 5.05 -15.89
CA LYS A 78 -7.48 4.33 -16.31
C LYS A 78 -7.16 3.09 -17.14
N LYS A 79 -5.97 3.03 -17.71
CA LYS A 79 -5.43 1.93 -18.49
C LYS A 79 -3.90 1.92 -18.39
N GLN A 80 -3.26 0.82 -18.78
CA GLN A 80 -1.81 0.68 -18.65
C GLN A 80 -1.02 1.68 -19.51
N GLU A 81 -1.57 2.10 -20.65
CA GLU A 81 -0.96 3.10 -21.52
C GLU A 81 -0.83 4.48 -20.86
N ASP A 82 -1.59 4.74 -19.79
CA ASP A 82 -1.52 6.00 -19.04
C ASP A 82 -0.30 6.04 -18.09
N TYR A 83 0.35 4.91 -17.77
CA TYR A 83 1.40 4.84 -16.74
C TYR A 83 2.60 5.72 -17.08
N VAL A 84 3.16 5.58 -18.29
CA VAL A 84 4.31 6.39 -18.72
C VAL A 84 3.98 7.87 -18.78
N PRO A 85 2.91 8.34 -19.43
CA PRO A 85 2.51 9.74 -19.41
C PRO A 85 2.29 10.31 -18.01
N ASN A 86 1.64 9.57 -17.13
CA ASN A 86 1.31 10.02 -15.78
C ASN A 86 2.58 10.19 -14.91
N LEU A 87 3.50 9.21 -14.93
CA LEU A 87 4.79 9.30 -14.24
C LEU A 87 5.64 10.45 -14.81
N THR A 88 5.66 10.60 -16.14
CA THR A 88 6.39 11.66 -16.84
C THR A 88 5.89 13.05 -16.44
N THR A 89 4.58 13.22 -16.23
CA THR A 89 3.98 14.49 -15.79
C THR A 89 4.62 15.01 -14.50
N PHE A 90 4.80 14.18 -13.49
CA PHE A 90 5.45 14.56 -12.25
C PHE A 90 6.97 14.75 -12.41
N ALA A 91 7.61 13.88 -13.19
CA ALA A 91 9.05 13.94 -13.41
C ALA A 91 9.47 15.23 -14.14
N GLN A 92 8.73 15.66 -15.18
CA GLN A 92 8.94 16.90 -15.90
C GLN A 92 8.75 18.15 -15.01
N GLN A 93 7.88 18.06 -14.01
CA GLN A 93 7.67 19.14 -13.03
C GLN A 93 8.71 19.13 -11.91
N ASN A 94 9.75 18.28 -12.01
CA ASN A 94 10.82 18.13 -11.02
C ASN A 94 10.32 17.84 -9.59
N TYR A 95 9.35 16.94 -9.46
CA TYR A 95 8.95 16.40 -8.17
C TYR A 95 10.14 15.70 -7.51
N ASP A 96 10.25 15.81 -6.19
CA ASP A 96 11.38 15.23 -5.45
C ASP A 96 11.25 13.69 -5.33
N LEU A 97 10.01 13.16 -5.38
CA LEU A 97 9.70 11.73 -5.44
C LEU A 97 8.45 11.50 -6.31
N VAL A 98 8.51 10.49 -7.17
CA VAL A 98 7.37 9.97 -7.93
C VAL A 98 7.15 8.51 -7.58
N ILE A 99 5.96 8.17 -7.08
CA ILE A 99 5.61 6.84 -6.62
C ILE A 99 4.71 6.15 -7.65
N ALA A 100 5.18 5.03 -8.19
CA ALA A 100 4.42 4.13 -9.06
C ALA A 100 3.77 3.04 -8.20
N VAL A 101 2.44 2.96 -8.23
CA VAL A 101 1.68 2.03 -7.38
C VAL A 101 1.35 0.76 -8.17
N GLY A 102 2.15 -0.30 -7.95
CA GLY A 102 1.81 -1.64 -8.41
C GLY A 102 2.79 -2.27 -9.40
N PHE A 103 2.81 -3.61 -9.36
CA PHE A 103 3.64 -4.49 -10.20
C PHE A 103 3.51 -4.18 -11.70
N LEU A 104 2.32 -3.87 -12.19
CA LEU A 104 2.07 -3.59 -13.60
C LEU A 104 2.80 -2.35 -14.12
N MET A 105 3.31 -1.50 -13.24
CA MET A 105 4.03 -0.28 -13.59
C MET A 105 5.54 -0.46 -13.79
N GLN A 106 6.09 -1.68 -13.68
CA GLN A 106 7.53 -1.94 -13.72
C GLN A 106 8.19 -1.37 -14.99
N ASN A 107 7.60 -1.58 -16.17
CA ASN A 107 8.15 -1.07 -17.42
C ASN A 107 8.04 0.46 -17.53
N ALA A 108 6.93 1.03 -17.06
CA ALA A 108 6.76 2.48 -17.03
C ALA A 108 7.75 3.15 -16.06
N ALA A 109 7.95 2.57 -14.87
CA ALA A 109 8.92 3.04 -13.90
C ALA A 109 10.36 2.96 -14.46
N TRP A 110 10.71 1.87 -15.14
CA TRP A 110 12.01 1.74 -15.82
C TRP A 110 12.22 2.82 -16.88
N THR A 111 11.23 3.00 -17.76
CA THR A 111 11.28 3.96 -18.87
C THR A 111 11.48 5.38 -18.36
N VAL A 112 10.65 5.80 -17.39
CA VAL A 112 10.65 7.19 -16.92
C VAL A 112 11.83 7.46 -15.98
N ALA A 113 12.21 6.53 -15.10
CA ALA A 113 13.34 6.73 -14.20
C ALA A 113 14.68 6.84 -14.94
N LYS A 114 14.87 6.13 -16.06
CA LYS A 114 16.06 6.28 -16.91
C LYS A 114 16.09 7.62 -17.66
N GLN A 115 14.93 8.13 -18.05
CA GLN A 115 14.82 9.45 -18.70
C GLN A 115 15.04 10.61 -17.73
N PHE A 116 14.72 10.43 -16.44
CA PHE A 116 14.81 11.46 -15.40
C PHE A 116 15.72 11.02 -14.24
N PRO A 117 17.04 10.87 -14.45
CA PRO A 117 17.94 10.28 -13.45
C PRO A 117 18.11 11.13 -12.18
N ASN A 118 17.75 12.41 -12.22
CA ASN A 118 17.82 13.32 -11.07
C ASN A 118 16.55 13.33 -10.21
N VAL A 119 15.44 12.72 -10.68
CA VAL A 119 14.20 12.55 -9.94
C VAL A 119 14.25 11.20 -9.20
N LYS A 120 13.83 11.18 -7.93
CA LYS A 120 13.69 9.93 -7.19
C LYS A 120 12.35 9.27 -7.53
N PHE A 121 12.38 7.96 -7.65
CA PHE A 121 11.19 7.15 -7.87
C PHE A 121 11.06 6.09 -6.77
N ALA A 122 9.83 5.64 -6.56
CA ALA A 122 9.56 4.41 -5.82
C ALA A 122 8.55 3.59 -6.61
N ILE A 123 8.69 2.28 -6.58
CA ILE A 123 7.70 1.36 -7.14
C ILE A 123 7.25 0.38 -6.07
N ILE A 124 5.93 0.21 -5.94
CA ILE A 124 5.31 -0.72 -4.99
C ILE A 124 5.09 -2.06 -5.69
N ASP A 125 5.43 -3.17 -4.99
CA ASP A 125 5.29 -4.55 -5.44
C ASP A 125 6.16 -4.94 -6.65
N GLY A 126 7.21 -4.20 -6.93
CA GLY A 126 8.04 -4.51 -8.09
C GLY A 126 9.40 -3.81 -8.10
N ALA A 127 10.15 -4.08 -9.14
CA ALA A 127 11.36 -3.37 -9.52
C ALA A 127 11.24 -2.87 -10.96
N PRO A 128 11.94 -1.79 -11.36
CA PRO A 128 11.97 -1.36 -12.74
C PRO A 128 12.36 -2.51 -13.67
N ALA A 129 11.59 -2.74 -14.73
CA ALA A 129 11.86 -3.80 -15.70
C ALA A 129 11.75 -3.28 -17.14
N ASN A 130 12.67 -3.71 -17.99
CA ASN A 130 12.63 -3.37 -19.41
C ASN A 130 11.46 -4.09 -20.13
N ALA A 131 11.24 -3.79 -21.41
CA ALA A 131 10.15 -4.38 -22.19
C ALA A 131 10.21 -5.92 -22.33
N ALA A 132 11.37 -6.53 -22.08
CA ALA A 132 11.53 -8.00 -22.04
C ALA A 132 11.25 -8.59 -20.64
N GLY A 133 10.86 -7.76 -19.65
CA GLY A 133 10.58 -8.19 -18.29
C GLY A 133 11.82 -8.37 -17.40
N ASN A 134 13.02 -8.02 -17.91
CA ASN A 134 14.23 -8.10 -17.10
C ASN A 134 14.30 -6.91 -16.14
N THR A 135 14.40 -7.20 -14.86
CA THR A 135 14.51 -6.17 -13.80
C THR A 135 15.91 -5.54 -13.78
N GLU A 136 15.97 -4.25 -13.44
CA GLU A 136 17.20 -3.47 -13.32
C GLU A 136 17.14 -2.59 -12.07
N ASN A 137 18.14 -2.69 -11.19
CA ASN A 137 18.27 -1.77 -10.07
C ASN A 137 18.79 -0.41 -10.55
N LEU A 138 17.93 0.60 -10.55
CA LEU A 138 18.29 1.95 -10.92
C LEU A 138 18.68 2.77 -9.67
N PRO A 139 19.72 3.64 -9.76
CA PRO A 139 20.24 4.36 -8.59
C PRO A 139 19.28 5.41 -8.03
N ASN A 140 18.24 5.73 -8.75
CA ASN A 140 17.20 6.69 -8.36
C ASN A 140 15.85 6.04 -8.05
N VAL A 141 15.74 4.71 -7.97
CA VAL A 141 14.48 4.00 -7.73
C VAL A 141 14.57 3.15 -6.46
N ALA A 142 13.62 3.34 -5.55
CA ALA A 142 13.36 2.45 -4.42
C ALA A 142 12.33 1.39 -4.82
N ASN A 143 12.69 0.13 -4.72
CA ASN A 143 11.80 -1.01 -4.93
C ASN A 143 11.16 -1.38 -3.59
N LEU A 144 9.85 -1.25 -3.46
CA LEU A 144 9.13 -1.46 -2.20
C LEU A 144 8.41 -2.81 -2.27
N PHE A 145 9.09 -3.86 -1.81
CA PHE A 145 8.56 -5.22 -1.79
C PHE A 145 7.92 -5.56 -0.45
N PHE A 146 6.93 -6.43 -0.51
CA PHE A 146 6.27 -6.98 0.67
C PHE A 146 6.45 -8.50 0.73
N LYS A 147 6.32 -9.05 1.93
CA LYS A 147 6.24 -10.49 2.12
C LYS A 147 4.77 -10.89 2.26
N GLU A 148 4.04 -10.81 1.16
CA GLU A 148 2.60 -11.06 1.11
C GLU A 148 2.22 -12.45 1.61
N GLN A 149 3.09 -13.45 1.42
CA GLN A 149 2.91 -14.80 1.94
C GLN A 149 2.79 -14.84 3.47
N GLU A 150 3.41 -13.89 4.17
CA GLU A 150 3.25 -13.80 5.63
C GLU A 150 1.82 -13.40 6.02
N ALA A 151 1.23 -12.41 5.30
CA ALA A 151 -0.16 -11.98 5.55
C ALA A 151 -1.16 -13.09 5.17
N GLY A 152 -0.94 -13.71 4.01
CA GLY A 152 -1.75 -14.87 3.57
C GLY A 152 -1.72 -16.00 4.58
N TYR A 153 -0.53 -16.33 5.11
CA TYR A 153 -0.37 -17.37 6.12
C TYR A 153 -1.17 -17.07 7.40
N LEU A 154 -1.08 -15.83 7.90
CA LEU A 154 -1.79 -15.43 9.13
C LEU A 154 -3.30 -15.59 9.01
N VAL A 155 -3.90 -15.15 7.92
CA VAL A 155 -5.34 -15.30 7.71
C VAL A 155 -5.72 -16.74 7.32
N GLY A 156 -4.81 -17.47 6.71
CA GLY A 156 -4.94 -18.90 6.46
C GLY A 156 -5.02 -19.72 7.76
N VAL A 157 -4.23 -19.37 8.78
CA VAL A 157 -4.30 -19.95 10.12
C VAL A 157 -5.68 -19.76 10.74
N ILE A 158 -6.23 -18.54 10.66
CA ILE A 158 -7.58 -18.22 11.16
C ILE A 158 -8.62 -19.06 10.41
N ALA A 159 -8.59 -19.01 9.08
CA ALA A 159 -9.55 -19.72 8.23
C ALA A 159 -9.52 -21.24 8.45
N ALA A 160 -8.34 -21.85 8.45
CA ALA A 160 -8.18 -23.29 8.64
C ALA A 160 -8.64 -23.75 10.03
N THR A 161 -8.33 -22.98 11.08
CA THR A 161 -8.78 -23.28 12.44
C THR A 161 -10.31 -23.22 12.53
N MET A 162 -10.94 -22.20 11.95
CA MET A 162 -12.40 -22.07 11.94
C MET A 162 -13.08 -23.19 11.15
N ALA A 163 -12.55 -23.53 9.96
CA ALA A 163 -13.12 -24.58 9.11
C ALA A 163 -12.99 -25.97 9.77
N LYS A 164 -11.79 -26.30 10.28
CA LYS A 164 -11.52 -27.56 10.99
C LYS A 164 -12.46 -27.76 12.19
N ASN A 165 -12.71 -26.70 12.96
CA ASN A 165 -13.56 -26.71 14.15
C ASN A 165 -15.05 -26.47 13.82
N LYS A 166 -15.41 -26.33 12.54
CA LYS A 166 -16.78 -26.06 12.07
C LYS A 166 -17.45 -24.87 12.75
N VAL A 167 -16.71 -23.74 12.82
CA VAL A 167 -17.16 -22.53 13.51
C VAL A 167 -18.21 -21.79 12.68
N GLY A 168 -19.39 -21.62 13.24
CA GLY A 168 -20.47 -20.84 12.63
C GLY A 168 -20.89 -21.36 11.24
N LYS A 169 -20.59 -20.60 10.20
CA LYS A 169 -20.94 -20.92 8.79
C LYS A 169 -19.93 -21.85 8.09
N ALA A 170 -18.79 -22.15 8.71
CA ALA A 170 -17.75 -22.99 8.14
C ALA A 170 -18.06 -24.47 8.40
N THR A 171 -18.82 -25.11 7.52
CA THR A 171 -19.42 -26.45 7.76
C THR A 171 -18.90 -27.55 6.85
N HIS A 172 -18.29 -27.21 5.70
CA HIS A 172 -17.86 -28.16 4.66
C HIS A 172 -16.35 -28.41 4.63
N ASN A 173 -15.57 -27.63 5.40
CA ASN A 173 -14.10 -27.67 5.39
C ASN A 173 -13.49 -27.38 3.99
N THR A 174 -14.11 -26.48 3.25
CA THR A 174 -13.64 -26.01 1.95
C THR A 174 -13.26 -24.54 2.03
N LEU A 175 -12.04 -24.23 1.67
CA LEU A 175 -11.42 -22.90 1.78
C LEU A 175 -10.98 -22.43 0.39
N CYS A 176 -11.35 -21.19 0.04
CA CYS A 176 -11.15 -20.71 -1.31
C CYS A 176 -10.38 -19.40 -1.34
N SER A 177 -9.62 -19.20 -2.41
CA SER A 177 -8.94 -17.95 -2.72
C SER A 177 -9.25 -17.48 -4.12
N MET A 178 -9.24 -16.15 -4.32
CA MET A 178 -9.36 -15.55 -5.64
C MET A 178 -8.35 -14.42 -5.79
N GLY A 179 -7.48 -14.54 -6.81
CA GLY A 179 -6.63 -13.45 -7.26
C GLY A 179 -7.30 -12.56 -8.30
N GLY A 180 -6.80 -11.33 -8.46
CA GLY A 180 -7.15 -10.48 -9.59
C GLY A 180 -6.57 -11.06 -10.87
N ILE A 181 -5.25 -11.01 -11.02
CA ILE A 181 -4.49 -11.67 -12.10
C ILE A 181 -3.31 -12.45 -11.50
N PRO A 182 -2.79 -13.49 -12.20
CA PRO A 182 -1.67 -14.30 -11.71
C PRO A 182 -0.36 -13.52 -11.86
N ILE A 183 0.01 -12.78 -10.82
CA ILE A 183 1.28 -12.05 -10.70
C ILE A 183 1.89 -12.32 -9.33
N PRO A 184 3.24 -12.21 -9.16
CA PRO A 184 3.92 -12.61 -7.94
C PRO A 184 3.32 -12.06 -6.65
N PRO A 185 3.01 -10.75 -6.48
CA PRO A 185 2.45 -10.25 -5.22
C PRO A 185 1.07 -10.82 -4.89
N VAL A 186 0.26 -11.19 -5.90
CA VAL A 186 -1.04 -11.85 -5.70
C VAL A 186 -0.84 -13.31 -5.32
N ASP A 187 0.02 -14.01 -6.07
CA ASP A 187 0.27 -15.43 -5.87
C ASP A 187 0.96 -15.71 -4.53
N HIS A 188 1.84 -14.83 -4.05
CA HIS A 188 2.46 -14.94 -2.73
C HIS A 188 1.42 -14.93 -1.59
N TYR A 189 0.44 -14.02 -1.64
CA TYR A 189 -0.65 -14.02 -0.66
C TYR A 189 -1.40 -15.35 -0.64
N ILE A 190 -1.77 -15.83 -1.83
CA ILE A 190 -2.54 -17.07 -1.99
C ILE A 190 -1.70 -18.27 -1.55
N ALA A 191 -0.42 -18.30 -1.89
CA ALA A 191 0.49 -19.36 -1.48
C ALA A 191 0.64 -19.46 0.03
N GLY A 192 0.82 -18.32 0.72
CA GLY A 192 0.86 -18.28 2.18
C GLY A 192 -0.43 -18.78 2.81
N TYR A 193 -1.59 -18.39 2.26
CA TYR A 193 -2.90 -18.85 2.71
C TYR A 193 -3.04 -20.38 2.57
N GLN A 194 -2.69 -20.94 1.42
CA GLN A 194 -2.74 -22.38 1.15
C GLN A 194 -1.75 -23.16 2.01
N ASP A 195 -0.56 -22.62 2.26
CA ASP A 195 0.46 -23.22 3.12
C ASP A 195 -0.02 -23.37 4.57
N ALA A 196 -0.67 -22.33 5.12
CA ALA A 196 -1.27 -22.38 6.45
C ALA A 196 -2.39 -23.43 6.54
N ILE A 197 -3.28 -23.48 5.55
CA ILE A 197 -4.38 -24.45 5.50
C ILE A 197 -3.81 -25.87 5.49
N THR A 198 -2.87 -26.15 4.59
CA THR A 198 -2.26 -27.48 4.45
C THR A 198 -1.52 -27.89 5.73
N THR A 199 -0.92 -26.92 6.44
CA THR A 199 -0.21 -27.17 7.70
C THR A 199 -1.17 -27.50 8.86
N ILE A 200 -2.31 -26.80 8.95
CA ILE A 200 -3.25 -26.93 10.08
C ILE A 200 -4.25 -28.06 9.85
N ASP A 201 -4.75 -28.19 8.63
CA ASP A 201 -5.68 -29.23 8.24
C ASP A 201 -5.38 -29.76 6.83
N PRO A 202 -4.53 -30.80 6.71
CA PRO A 202 -4.26 -31.43 5.42
C PRO A 202 -5.48 -32.08 4.74
N SER A 203 -6.59 -32.23 5.47
CA SER A 203 -7.83 -32.79 4.93
C SER A 203 -8.77 -31.75 4.30
N ALA A 204 -8.48 -30.46 4.49
CA ALA A 204 -9.28 -29.38 3.94
C ALA A 204 -9.22 -29.37 2.41
N THR A 205 -10.36 -29.10 1.79
CA THR A 205 -10.41 -28.83 0.34
C THR A 205 -10.01 -27.39 0.07
N ILE A 206 -9.07 -27.19 -0.87
CA ILE A 206 -8.62 -25.86 -1.27
C ILE A 206 -9.02 -25.63 -2.74
N LEU A 207 -9.68 -24.51 -3.01
CA LEU A 207 -9.98 -24.06 -4.36
C LEU A 207 -9.32 -22.70 -4.61
N ASN A 208 -8.81 -22.49 -5.82
CA ASN A 208 -8.28 -21.21 -6.24
C ASN A 208 -8.88 -20.78 -7.60
N GLY A 209 -8.86 -19.48 -7.88
CA GLY A 209 -9.28 -18.93 -9.15
C GLY A 209 -8.82 -17.49 -9.32
N TYR A 210 -9.03 -16.95 -10.51
CA TYR A 210 -8.70 -15.54 -10.83
C TYR A 210 -9.88 -14.89 -11.52
N SER A 211 -10.16 -13.63 -11.15
CA SER A 211 -11.15 -12.81 -11.86
C SER A 211 -10.62 -12.30 -13.21
N ASN A 212 -9.30 -12.37 -13.43
CA ASN A 212 -8.56 -11.75 -14.54
C ASN A 212 -8.81 -10.24 -14.66
N ASP A 213 -9.06 -9.59 -13.51
CA ASP A 213 -9.39 -8.17 -13.43
C ASP A 213 -9.16 -7.64 -12.01
N PHE A 214 -8.77 -6.36 -11.87
CA PHE A 214 -8.68 -5.70 -10.57
C PHE A 214 -9.80 -4.69 -10.31
N VAL A 215 -10.72 -4.47 -11.28
CA VAL A 215 -11.73 -3.42 -11.23
C VAL A 215 -13.15 -3.98 -11.26
N ASP A 216 -13.41 -4.94 -12.14
CA ASP A 216 -14.75 -5.45 -12.41
C ASP A 216 -15.27 -6.34 -11.28
N GLN A 217 -16.16 -5.77 -10.46
CA GLN A 217 -16.78 -6.49 -9.34
C GLN A 217 -17.68 -7.66 -9.81
N GLN A 218 -18.25 -7.58 -11.01
CA GLN A 218 -19.09 -8.66 -11.52
C GLN A 218 -18.27 -9.92 -11.75
N LYS A 219 -17.07 -9.80 -12.34
CA LYS A 219 -16.14 -10.93 -12.51
C LYS A 219 -15.76 -11.57 -11.16
N GLY A 220 -15.46 -10.74 -10.17
CA GLY A 220 -15.18 -11.24 -8.81
C GLY A 220 -16.36 -11.97 -8.20
N LYS A 221 -17.58 -11.44 -8.37
CA LYS A 221 -18.80 -12.09 -7.89
C LYS A 221 -19.07 -13.43 -8.55
N GLU A 222 -18.85 -13.56 -9.86
CA GLU A 222 -19.00 -14.81 -10.61
C GLU A 222 -18.07 -15.91 -10.09
N VAL A 223 -16.79 -15.59 -9.87
CA VAL A 223 -15.83 -16.54 -9.25
C VAL A 223 -16.31 -16.93 -7.85
N GLY A 224 -16.78 -15.97 -7.03
CA GLY A 224 -17.30 -16.24 -5.71
C GLY A 224 -18.48 -17.19 -5.70
N LEU A 225 -19.47 -16.95 -6.56
CA LEU A 225 -20.64 -17.83 -6.70
C LEU A 225 -20.24 -19.24 -7.17
N ASN A 226 -19.25 -19.35 -8.08
CA ASN A 226 -18.72 -20.64 -8.54
C ASN A 226 -18.04 -21.41 -7.38
N HIS A 227 -17.22 -20.73 -6.57
CA HIS A 227 -16.58 -21.36 -5.40
C HIS A 227 -17.61 -21.81 -4.35
N ILE A 228 -18.59 -20.95 -4.05
CA ILE A 228 -19.67 -21.29 -3.10
C ILE A 228 -20.49 -22.48 -3.58
N SER A 229 -20.76 -22.60 -4.89
CA SER A 229 -21.46 -23.77 -5.45
C SER A 229 -20.70 -25.09 -5.26
N LYS A 230 -19.40 -25.01 -4.93
CA LYS A 230 -18.52 -26.15 -4.59
C LYS A 230 -18.31 -26.27 -3.09
N ASN A 231 -19.24 -25.74 -2.29
CA ASN A 231 -19.25 -25.78 -0.83
C ASN A 231 -18.14 -24.96 -0.16
N CYS A 232 -17.68 -23.87 -0.76
CA CYS A 232 -16.70 -23.01 -0.12
C CYS A 232 -17.29 -22.27 1.09
N ASP A 233 -16.65 -22.43 2.26
CA ASP A 233 -17.09 -21.84 3.53
C ASP A 233 -16.47 -20.45 3.80
N ILE A 234 -15.21 -20.23 3.39
CA ILE A 234 -14.45 -19.01 3.64
C ILE A 234 -13.73 -18.60 2.35
N LEU A 235 -14.01 -17.39 1.92
CA LEU A 235 -13.55 -16.82 0.65
C LEU A 235 -12.47 -15.76 0.90
N PHE A 236 -11.22 -16.03 0.54
CA PHE A 236 -10.12 -15.05 0.61
C PHE A 236 -9.93 -14.38 -0.75
N GLN A 237 -10.03 -13.04 -0.81
CA GLN A 237 -9.82 -12.26 -2.02
C GLN A 237 -8.47 -11.53 -2.02
N VAL A 238 -7.81 -11.49 -3.17
CA VAL A 238 -6.58 -10.74 -3.47
C VAL A 238 -6.74 -10.08 -4.85
N ALA A 239 -7.75 -9.20 -4.98
CA ALA A 239 -8.23 -8.75 -6.29
C ALA A 239 -8.70 -7.30 -6.34
N GLY A 240 -8.26 -6.45 -5.41
CA GLY A 240 -8.61 -5.03 -5.41
C GLY A 240 -10.11 -4.78 -5.49
N GLY A 241 -10.54 -3.93 -6.43
CA GLY A 241 -11.96 -3.62 -6.66
C GLY A 241 -12.80 -4.83 -7.05
N SER A 242 -12.27 -5.77 -7.86
CA SER A 242 -13.02 -6.99 -8.21
C SER A 242 -13.22 -7.90 -6.98
N GLY A 243 -12.33 -7.82 -6.00
CA GLY A 243 -12.46 -8.52 -4.72
C GLY A 243 -13.69 -8.12 -3.90
N LEU A 244 -14.19 -6.89 -4.08
CA LEU A 244 -15.46 -6.47 -3.46
C LEU A 244 -16.65 -7.28 -3.98
N GLY A 245 -16.62 -7.67 -5.25
CA GLY A 245 -17.61 -8.59 -5.83
C GLY A 245 -17.57 -9.98 -5.20
N TYR A 246 -16.35 -10.50 -4.90
CA TYR A 246 -16.16 -11.77 -4.22
C TYR A 246 -16.71 -11.74 -2.78
N ILE A 247 -16.46 -10.64 -2.05
CA ILE A 247 -17.07 -10.40 -0.72
C ILE A 247 -18.59 -10.30 -0.82
N ALA A 248 -19.11 -9.63 -1.86
CA ALA A 248 -20.56 -9.51 -2.08
C ALA A 248 -21.21 -10.87 -2.33
N ALA A 249 -20.57 -11.78 -3.07
CA ALA A 249 -21.04 -13.16 -3.22
C ALA A 249 -21.10 -13.91 -1.90
N ALA A 250 -20.06 -13.77 -1.06
CA ALA A 250 -20.02 -14.36 0.27
C ALA A 250 -21.17 -13.86 1.15
N LYS A 251 -21.42 -12.55 1.15
CA LYS A 251 -22.54 -11.92 1.89
C LYS A 251 -23.89 -12.44 1.40
N GLU A 252 -24.10 -12.49 0.08
CA GLU A 252 -25.35 -12.95 -0.53
C GLU A 252 -25.69 -14.39 -0.15
N LYS A 253 -24.66 -15.25 -0.12
CA LYS A 253 -24.84 -16.69 0.12
C LYS A 253 -24.65 -17.08 1.58
N GLY A 254 -24.31 -16.13 2.46
CA GLY A 254 -24.21 -16.38 3.88
C GLY A 254 -22.99 -17.19 4.30
N VAL A 255 -21.87 -17.11 3.57
CA VAL A 255 -20.56 -17.67 3.93
C VAL A 255 -19.61 -16.58 4.41
N TYR A 256 -18.42 -16.93 4.86
CA TYR A 256 -17.43 -15.96 5.33
C TYR A 256 -16.53 -15.45 4.21
N ALA A 257 -15.94 -14.28 4.43
CA ALA A 257 -14.93 -13.70 3.56
C ALA A 257 -13.72 -13.18 4.36
N ILE A 258 -12.58 -13.05 3.69
CA ILE A 258 -11.36 -12.44 4.19
C ILE A 258 -10.96 -11.32 3.22
N GLY A 259 -10.68 -10.15 3.77
CA GLY A 259 -10.22 -8.97 3.02
C GLY A 259 -8.71 -8.97 2.78
N VAL A 260 -8.23 -7.95 2.06
CA VAL A 260 -6.81 -7.78 1.71
C VAL A 260 -6.34 -6.33 1.80
N ASP A 261 -5.05 -6.13 1.97
CA ASP A 261 -4.29 -4.88 2.05
C ASP A 261 -4.66 -3.99 3.24
N VAL A 262 -5.92 -3.61 3.36
CA VAL A 262 -6.46 -2.80 4.45
C VAL A 262 -7.49 -3.60 5.26
N ASP A 263 -7.85 -3.08 6.43
CA ASP A 263 -8.93 -3.69 7.20
C ASP A 263 -10.28 -3.46 6.51
N GLN A 264 -10.83 -4.53 5.93
CA GLN A 264 -12.09 -4.51 5.17
C GLN A 264 -13.30 -5.04 5.98
N ILE A 265 -13.18 -5.16 7.30
CA ILE A 265 -14.27 -5.70 8.15
C ILE A 265 -15.58 -4.93 7.98
N ASP A 266 -15.49 -3.62 7.78
CA ASP A 266 -16.64 -2.74 7.60
C ASP A 266 -17.27 -2.79 6.18
N VAL A 267 -16.64 -3.47 5.23
CA VAL A 267 -17.19 -3.68 3.87
C VAL A 267 -18.42 -4.58 3.93
N ALA A 268 -18.36 -5.61 4.76
CA ALA A 268 -19.48 -6.54 4.97
C ALA A 268 -19.43 -7.09 6.42
N PRO A 269 -19.93 -6.35 7.41
CA PRO A 269 -19.95 -6.79 8.81
C PRO A 269 -20.65 -8.14 8.98
N GLY A 270 -20.06 -9.04 9.80
CA GLY A 270 -20.54 -10.40 10.00
C GLY A 270 -20.32 -11.36 8.81
N THR A 271 -19.69 -10.86 7.75
CA THR A 271 -19.24 -11.65 6.59
C THR A 271 -17.73 -11.62 6.47
N VAL A 272 -17.11 -10.44 6.46
CA VAL A 272 -15.64 -10.30 6.51
C VAL A 272 -15.20 -10.57 7.94
N ILE A 273 -14.42 -11.64 8.14
CA ILE A 273 -13.98 -12.09 9.46
C ILE A 273 -12.63 -11.48 9.88
N THR A 274 -11.82 -11.09 8.92
CA THR A 274 -10.52 -10.39 9.08
C THR A 274 -10.00 -9.97 7.71
N SER A 275 -8.79 -9.39 7.66
CA SER A 275 -8.11 -9.03 6.41
C SER A 275 -6.61 -9.36 6.47
N ALA A 276 -6.03 -9.80 5.35
CA ALA A 276 -4.60 -9.97 5.18
C ALA A 276 -3.96 -8.59 4.93
N MET A 277 -3.43 -7.98 5.99
CA MET A 277 -2.95 -6.59 5.96
C MET A 277 -1.61 -6.46 5.29
N LYS A 278 -1.51 -5.54 4.33
CA LYS A 278 -0.26 -5.06 3.71
C LYS A 278 -0.16 -3.55 3.86
N ARG A 279 0.82 -3.09 4.62
CA ARG A 279 0.95 -1.69 5.02
C ARG A 279 1.57 -0.85 3.90
N VAL A 280 0.88 -0.81 2.75
CA VAL A 280 1.24 0.05 1.61
C VAL A 280 1.25 1.52 2.04
N ASP A 281 0.32 1.91 2.91
CA ASP A 281 0.28 3.22 3.53
C ASP A 281 1.60 3.56 4.26
N LYS A 282 2.13 2.62 5.03
CA LYS A 282 3.42 2.77 5.73
C LYS A 282 4.58 2.89 4.74
N ALA A 283 4.61 2.08 3.69
CA ALA A 283 5.70 2.12 2.71
C ALA A 283 5.77 3.48 1.99
N VAL A 284 4.62 4.03 1.59
CA VAL A 284 4.53 5.37 1.00
C VAL A 284 4.93 6.45 2.00
N TYR A 285 4.42 6.36 3.23
CA TYR A 285 4.74 7.31 4.30
C TYR A 285 6.24 7.33 4.64
N ASP A 286 6.83 6.16 4.88
CA ASP A 286 8.24 6.03 5.24
C ASP A 286 9.16 6.50 4.11
N THR A 287 8.85 6.14 2.85
CA THR A 287 9.63 6.57 1.68
C THR A 287 9.54 8.08 1.47
N SER A 288 8.36 8.67 1.70
CA SER A 288 8.16 10.11 1.64
C SER A 288 8.99 10.84 2.70
N ASN A 289 9.02 10.32 3.94
CA ASN A 289 9.86 10.83 5.00
C ASN A 289 11.36 10.68 4.69
N ALA A 290 11.75 9.56 4.10
CA ALA A 290 13.14 9.32 3.70
C ALA A 290 13.64 10.34 2.67
N VAL A 291 12.79 10.75 1.73
CA VAL A 291 13.13 11.83 0.78
C VAL A 291 13.25 13.17 1.49
N LYS A 292 12.31 13.50 2.38
CA LYS A 292 12.35 14.75 3.17
C LYS A 292 13.61 14.85 4.03
N SER A 293 13.98 13.76 4.70
CA SER A 293 15.13 13.70 5.61
C SER A 293 16.48 13.49 4.92
N GLY A 294 16.50 13.29 3.59
CA GLY A 294 17.72 13.01 2.84
C GLY A 294 18.25 11.58 3.03
N SER A 295 17.45 10.66 3.57
CA SER A 295 17.83 9.26 3.84
C SER A 295 17.26 8.26 2.82
N PHE A 296 16.83 8.75 1.64
CA PHE A 296 16.30 7.90 0.56
C PHE A 296 17.28 6.80 0.17
N LYS A 297 16.77 5.58 0.06
CA LYS A 297 17.55 4.41 -0.37
C LYS A 297 16.95 3.83 -1.65
N ALA A 298 17.73 3.86 -2.72
CA ALA A 298 17.43 3.12 -3.94
C ALA A 298 17.64 1.60 -3.74
N GLY A 299 17.10 0.80 -4.68
CA GLY A 299 17.16 -0.66 -4.64
C GLY A 299 16.11 -1.27 -3.72
N ASP A 300 16.28 -2.51 -3.31
CA ASP A 300 15.26 -3.32 -2.65
C ASP A 300 15.05 -2.91 -1.19
N ASN A 301 13.80 -2.63 -0.85
CA ASN A 301 13.32 -2.34 0.48
C ASN A 301 12.17 -3.31 0.79
N PHE A 302 12.31 -4.11 1.87
CA PHE A 302 11.33 -5.15 2.20
C PHE A 302 10.47 -4.76 3.40
N PHE A 303 9.16 -4.93 3.24
CA PHE A 303 8.15 -4.78 4.26
C PHE A 303 7.60 -6.16 4.64
N SER A 304 7.63 -6.50 5.92
CA SER A 304 7.31 -7.82 6.45
C SER A 304 6.67 -7.71 7.83
N ALA A 305 6.34 -8.82 8.43
CA ALA A 305 5.90 -8.86 9.83
C ALA A 305 6.93 -8.29 10.81
N THR A 306 8.26 -8.39 10.50
CA THR A 306 9.32 -7.92 11.41
C THR A 306 9.43 -6.41 11.52
N ASN A 307 8.93 -5.65 10.55
CA ASN A 307 8.94 -4.18 10.54
C ASN A 307 7.54 -3.57 10.42
N ASP A 308 6.52 -4.35 10.82
CA ASP A 308 5.11 -3.98 10.81
C ASP A 308 4.58 -3.61 9.40
N GLY A 309 5.22 -4.14 8.36
CA GLY A 309 4.76 -4.06 6.98
C GLY A 309 3.63 -5.03 6.65
N ILE A 310 3.49 -6.09 7.45
CA ILE A 310 2.52 -7.18 7.31
C ILE A 310 1.86 -7.47 8.66
N ALA A 311 0.54 -7.73 8.64
CA ALA A 311 -0.24 -8.13 9.81
C ALA A 311 -1.53 -8.83 9.36
N TYR A 312 -2.40 -9.19 10.30
CA TYR A 312 -3.82 -9.41 10.04
C TYR A 312 -4.66 -8.27 10.65
N GLY A 313 -5.86 -8.06 10.11
CA GLY A 313 -6.77 -6.97 10.50
C GLY A 313 -7.57 -7.27 11.77
N LYS A 314 -8.54 -6.42 12.07
CA LYS A 314 -9.50 -6.69 13.14
C LYS A 314 -10.19 -8.03 12.91
N LEU A 315 -10.57 -8.66 14.02
CA LEU A 315 -11.31 -9.92 13.99
C LEU A 315 -12.80 -9.65 14.24
N ASP A 316 -13.65 -10.27 13.42
CA ASP A 316 -15.08 -10.33 13.71
C ASP A 316 -15.30 -11.16 15.00
N PRO A 317 -16.29 -10.84 15.83
CA PRO A 317 -16.58 -11.59 17.07
C PRO A 317 -16.86 -13.08 16.88
N VAL A 318 -17.16 -13.53 15.66
CA VAL A 318 -17.31 -14.95 15.33
C VAL A 318 -16.01 -15.72 15.34
N VAL A 319 -14.86 -15.05 15.17
CA VAL A 319 -13.54 -15.69 15.22
C VAL A 319 -13.24 -16.11 16.64
N PRO A 320 -13.08 -17.42 16.91
CA PRO A 320 -12.91 -17.90 18.27
C PRO A 320 -11.51 -17.61 18.82
N ALA A 321 -11.40 -17.62 20.14
CA ALA A 321 -10.16 -17.25 20.83
C ALA A 321 -8.97 -18.16 20.48
N ASP A 322 -9.20 -19.44 20.20
CA ASP A 322 -8.16 -20.39 19.78
C ASP A 322 -7.63 -20.07 18.39
N ALA A 323 -8.48 -19.65 17.43
CA ALA A 323 -8.04 -19.20 16.11
C ALA A 323 -7.21 -17.90 16.20
N LYS A 324 -7.62 -16.96 17.07
CA LYS A 324 -6.82 -15.76 17.34
C LYS A 324 -5.46 -16.14 17.96
N ALA A 325 -5.44 -16.98 18.98
CA ALA A 325 -4.22 -17.40 19.64
C ALA A 325 -3.26 -18.14 18.69
N ALA A 326 -3.79 -18.95 17.77
CA ALA A 326 -3.00 -19.61 16.73
C ALA A 326 -2.38 -18.60 15.74
N ALA A 327 -3.13 -17.58 15.33
CA ALA A 327 -2.63 -16.52 14.45
C ALA A 327 -1.57 -15.65 15.15
N ASP A 328 -1.77 -15.29 16.42
CA ASP A 328 -0.79 -14.56 17.23
C ASP A 328 0.52 -15.35 17.38
N LYS A 329 0.41 -16.66 17.63
CA LYS A 329 1.59 -17.55 17.67
C LYS A 329 2.27 -17.61 16.32
N ALA A 330 1.54 -17.77 15.22
CA ALA A 330 2.09 -17.80 13.88
C ALA A 330 2.82 -16.47 13.54
N LEU A 331 2.26 -15.33 13.94
CA LEU A 331 2.91 -14.02 13.78
C LEU A 331 4.24 -13.96 14.55
N ALA A 332 4.28 -14.45 15.78
CA ALA A 332 5.51 -14.52 16.57
C ALA A 332 6.55 -15.45 15.93
N ASP A 333 6.11 -16.61 15.44
CA ASP A 333 6.98 -17.61 14.78
C ASP A 333 7.52 -17.08 13.43
N ILE A 334 6.72 -16.32 12.68
CA ILE A 334 7.19 -15.63 11.45
C ILE A 334 8.22 -14.55 11.81
N LYS A 335 7.94 -13.72 12.83
CA LYS A 335 8.88 -12.68 13.29
C LYS A 335 10.21 -13.26 13.76
N SER A 336 10.21 -14.40 14.39
CA SER A 336 11.43 -15.11 14.83
C SER A 336 12.13 -15.89 13.69
N GLY A 337 11.46 -16.10 12.56
CA GLY A 337 11.94 -16.90 11.45
C GLY A 337 11.74 -18.42 11.64
N ALA A 338 11.02 -18.84 12.67
CA ALA A 338 10.65 -20.24 12.91
C ALA A 338 9.66 -20.77 11.86
N ILE A 339 8.78 -19.88 11.36
CA ILE A 339 7.91 -20.15 10.21
C ILE A 339 8.37 -19.27 9.04
N LYS A 340 8.50 -19.89 7.87
CA LYS A 340 8.78 -19.22 6.59
C LYS A 340 7.69 -19.64 5.60
N PRO A 341 6.59 -18.87 5.49
CA PRO A 341 5.50 -19.21 4.59
C PRO A 341 5.96 -19.32 3.14
N LYS A 342 5.36 -20.25 2.40
CA LYS A 342 5.68 -20.51 0.99
C LYS A 342 5.23 -19.37 0.08
N THR A 343 5.94 -19.21 -1.03
CA THR A 343 5.62 -18.29 -2.12
C THR A 343 5.05 -18.99 -3.35
N ASP A 344 5.13 -20.31 -3.41
CA ASP A 344 4.65 -21.11 -4.52
C ASP A 344 3.25 -21.67 -4.19
N LEU A 345 2.34 -21.55 -5.14
CA LEU A 345 0.98 -22.06 -5.02
C LEU A 345 0.97 -23.59 -4.92
N THR A 346 0.22 -24.12 -3.95
CA THR A 346 -0.08 -25.55 -3.85
C THR A 346 -1.23 -25.95 -4.78
N VAL A 347 -2.23 -25.07 -4.92
CA VAL A 347 -3.37 -25.22 -5.84
C VAL A 347 -3.40 -23.98 -6.75
N LYS A 348 -3.32 -24.21 -8.07
CA LYS A 348 -3.32 -23.16 -9.09
C LYS A 348 -4.72 -22.76 -9.52
#